data_a9dfb3181dc5c9e65db00ef8ca3b6cd6
#
_entry.id   a9dfb3181dc5c9e65db00ef8ca3b6cd6
#
_cell.length_a   1.000
_cell.length_b   1.000
_cell.length_c   1.000
_cell.angle_alpha   90.00
_cell.angle_beta   90.00
_cell.angle_gamma   90.00
#
_symmetry.space_group_name_H-M   'P 1'
#
loop_
_entity.id
_entity.type
_entity.pdbx_description
1 polymer ?
#
loop_
_entity_poly.entity_id
_entity_poly.type
_entity_poly.pdbx_seq_one_letter_code
_entity_poly.pdbx_strand_id
1 'polypeptide(L)' 'MKSSELHRRFIKAGYKFDHAEGSHYFYIKDGVMTEPIPYHGAKEMGTGIANKLIRKYGIDGEGEQF' A
#
# COMPACT_ATOMS: atom_id res chain seq x y z
N MET A 1 -4.10 -7.79 -8.48
CA MET A 1 -3.20 -7.92 -7.31
C MET A 1 -4.02 -8.03 -6.05
N LYS A 2 -3.63 -8.89 -5.15
CA LYS A 2 -4.34 -9.03 -3.89
C LYS A 2 -4.08 -7.84 -3.00
N SER A 3 -5.08 -7.48 -2.22
CA SER A 3 -4.96 -6.34 -1.31
C SER A 3 -3.78 -6.53 -0.35
N SER A 4 -3.63 -7.72 0.21
CA SER A 4 -2.53 -7.98 1.13
C SER A 4 -1.16 -7.79 0.47
N GLU A 5 -1.08 -8.09 -0.81
CA GLU A 5 0.19 -7.90 -1.52
C GLU A 5 0.51 -6.42 -1.70
N LEU A 6 -0.51 -5.62 -1.99
CA LEU A 6 -0.29 -4.19 -2.10
C LEU A 6 0.24 -3.62 -0.78
N HIS A 7 -0.37 -4.03 0.32
CA HIS A 7 0.06 -3.53 1.63
C HIS A 7 1.48 -3.98 1.95
N ARG A 8 1.85 -5.19 1.54
CA ARG A 8 3.22 -5.63 1.74
C ARG A 8 4.21 -4.76 0.99
N ARG A 9 3.81 -4.26 -0.18
CA ARG A 9 4.69 -3.36 -0.93
C ARG A 9 4.93 -2.06 -0.22
N PHE A 10 3.92 -1.54 0.49
CA PHE A 10 4.13 -0.36 1.31
C PHE A 10 5.22 -0.61 2.36
N ILE A 11 5.12 -1.75 3.04
CA ILE A 11 6.11 -2.07 4.06
C ILE A 11 7.49 -2.20 3.46
N LYS A 12 7.62 -2.89 2.34
CA LYS A 12 8.92 -3.06 1.70
C LYS A 12 9.52 -1.73 1.25
N ALA A 13 8.67 -0.78 0.91
CA ALA A 13 9.14 0.53 0.46
C ALA A 13 9.53 1.44 1.61
N GLY A 14 9.42 0.97 2.83
CA GLY A 14 9.83 1.77 3.99
C GLY A 14 8.70 2.43 4.72
N TYR A 15 7.47 2.21 4.30
CA TYR A 15 6.32 2.74 5.02
C TYR A 15 6.05 1.92 6.25
N LYS A 16 5.49 2.56 7.28
CA LYS A 16 5.10 1.88 8.50
C LYS A 16 3.60 2.01 8.67
N PHE A 17 2.98 0.96 9.17
CA PHE A 17 1.56 1.01 9.46
C PHE A 17 1.33 1.95 10.63
N ASP A 18 0.42 2.91 10.44
CA ASP A 18 0.14 3.86 11.49
C ASP A 18 -1.14 3.49 12.24
N HIS A 19 -2.24 3.38 11.51
CA HIS A 19 -3.52 3.02 12.15
C HIS A 19 -4.50 2.58 11.08
N ALA A 20 -5.61 2.04 11.51
CA ALA A 20 -6.68 1.62 10.62
C ALA A 20 -7.99 2.23 11.06
N GLU A 21 -8.81 2.58 10.08
CA GLU A 21 -10.17 3.03 10.32
C GLU A 21 -11.07 2.10 9.52
N GLY A 22 -11.65 1.12 10.19
CA GLY A 22 -12.38 0.09 9.51
C GLY A 22 -11.46 -0.69 8.59
N SER A 23 -11.81 -0.78 7.33
CA SER A 23 -10.98 -1.49 6.37
C SER A 23 -10.02 -0.56 5.63
N HIS A 24 -9.83 0.64 6.10
CA HIS A 24 -8.89 1.58 5.50
C HIS A 24 -7.65 1.70 6.37
N TYR A 25 -6.48 1.39 5.78
CA TYR A 25 -5.21 1.44 6.49
C TYR A 25 -4.48 2.71 6.12
N PHE A 26 -3.78 3.27 7.10
CA PHE A 26 -2.97 4.46 6.90
C PHE A 26 -1.52 4.11 7.20
N TYR A 27 -0.64 4.44 6.27
CA TYR A 27 0.79 4.22 6.41
C TYR A 27 1.51 5.54 6.49
N ILE A 28 2.68 5.53 7.09
CA ILE A 28 3.45 6.76 7.25
C ILE A 28 4.91 6.49 6.87
N LYS A 29 5.52 7.46 6.22
CA LYS A 29 6.92 7.39 5.85
C LYS A 29 7.49 8.80 5.86
N ASP A 30 8.59 8.98 6.58
CA ASP A 30 9.26 10.28 6.69
C ASP A 30 8.31 11.37 7.14
N GLY A 31 7.41 11.02 8.05
CA GLY A 31 6.47 11.99 8.59
C GLY A 31 5.27 12.29 7.72
N VAL A 32 5.15 11.65 6.58
CA VAL A 32 4.05 11.89 5.66
C VAL A 32 3.10 10.71 5.65
N MET A 33 1.83 10.96 5.93
CA MET A 33 0.81 9.92 5.99
C MET A 33 0.19 9.71 4.61
N THR A 34 -0.13 8.46 4.29
CA THR A 34 -0.81 8.17 3.03
C THR A 34 -2.28 8.49 3.13
N GLU A 35 -2.94 8.51 1.97
CA GLU A 35 -4.38 8.48 1.93
C GLU A 35 -4.88 7.12 2.44
N PRO A 36 -6.19 6.97 2.70
CA PRO A 36 -6.71 5.67 3.14
C PRO A 36 -6.47 4.60 2.09
N ILE A 37 -5.87 3.50 2.48
CA ILE A 37 -5.56 2.40 1.58
C ILE A 37 -6.51 1.26 1.90
N PRO A 38 -7.37 0.83 0.96
CA PRO A 38 -8.32 -0.24 1.26
C PRO A 38 -7.60 -1.54 1.58
N TYR A 39 -8.06 -2.25 2.58
CA TYR A 39 -7.52 -3.55 2.93
C TYR A 39 -8.62 -4.59 2.96
N HIS A 40 -8.51 -5.57 2.11
CA HIS A 40 -9.49 -6.65 2.00
C HIS A 40 -8.82 -8.01 2.06
N GLY A 41 -7.71 -8.10 2.73
CA GLY A 41 -7.02 -9.36 2.90
C GLY A 41 -6.56 -9.95 1.58
N ALA A 42 -6.92 -11.20 1.33
CA ALA A 42 -6.50 -11.89 0.12
C ALA A 42 -7.36 -11.61 -1.09
N LYS A 43 -8.35 -10.74 -0.96
CA LYS A 43 -9.21 -10.42 -2.09
C LYS A 43 -8.49 -9.56 -3.10
N GLU A 44 -8.89 -9.70 -4.36
CA GLU A 44 -8.30 -8.92 -5.42
C GLU A 44 -8.74 -7.47 -5.34
N MET A 45 -7.81 -6.57 -5.58
CA MET A 45 -8.12 -5.16 -5.76
C MET A 45 -8.31 -4.89 -7.24
N GLY A 46 -9.10 -3.88 -7.53
CA GLY A 46 -9.21 -3.43 -8.90
C GLY A 46 -7.85 -2.99 -9.44
N THR A 47 -7.55 -3.38 -10.66
CA THR A 47 -6.27 -3.07 -11.28
C THR A 47 -6.01 -1.57 -11.33
N GLY A 48 -7.04 -0.79 -11.65
CA GLY A 48 -6.89 0.66 -11.72
C GLY A 48 -6.50 1.28 -10.40
N ILE A 49 -7.15 0.85 -9.32
CA ILE A 49 -6.86 1.37 -8.00
C ILE A 49 -5.45 0.99 -7.57
N ALA A 50 -5.09 -0.28 -7.77
CA ALA A 50 -3.77 -0.76 -7.38
C ALA A 50 -2.68 -0.01 -8.12
N ASN A 51 -2.82 0.13 -9.44
CA ASN A 51 -1.82 0.82 -10.23
C ASN A 51 -1.70 2.29 -9.86
N LYS A 52 -2.83 2.92 -9.56
CA LYS A 52 -2.80 4.30 -9.14
C LYS A 52 -1.99 4.48 -7.86
N LEU A 53 -2.21 3.62 -6.89
CA LEU A 53 -1.49 3.71 -5.62
C LEU A 53 -0.02 3.37 -5.78
N ILE A 54 0.27 2.37 -6.59
CA ILE A 54 1.66 1.98 -6.86
C ILE A 54 2.43 3.15 -7.45
N ARG A 55 1.83 3.83 -8.43
CA ARG A 55 2.51 4.97 -9.05
C ARG A 55 2.62 6.14 -8.12
N LYS A 56 1.53 6.42 -7.40
CA LYS A 56 1.51 7.60 -6.54
C LYS A 56 2.57 7.53 -5.46
N TYR A 57 2.75 6.35 -4.89
CA TYR A 57 3.66 6.19 -3.75
C TYR A 57 4.99 5.54 -4.12
N GLY A 58 5.17 5.20 -5.39
CA GLY A 58 6.44 4.60 -5.82
C GLY A 58 6.71 3.24 -5.19
N ILE A 59 5.68 2.45 -5.00
CA ILE A 59 5.81 1.16 -4.34
C ILE A 59 5.65 0.01 -5.32
N ASP A 60 6.18 0.17 -6.51
CA ASP A 60 5.96 -0.81 -7.56
C ASP A 60 6.71 -2.11 -7.35
N GLY A 61 7.49 -2.20 -6.32
CA GLY A 61 8.17 -3.44 -6.00
C GLY A 61 9.49 -3.62 -6.69
N GLU A 62 9.76 -2.82 -7.67
CA GLU A 62 11.04 -2.96 -8.33
C GLU A 62 12.16 -2.65 -7.41
N GLY A 63 11.89 -1.81 -6.44
CA GLY A 63 12.91 -1.43 -5.52
C GLY A 63 13.52 -2.59 -4.80
N GLU A 64 12.80 -3.65 -4.62
CA GLU A 64 13.35 -4.75 -3.87
C GLU A 64 14.04 -5.76 -4.74
N GLN A 65 14.16 -5.51 -6.00
CA GLN A 65 14.75 -6.48 -6.87
C GLN A 65 16.22 -6.38 -7.01
N PHE A 66 16.81 -5.55 -6.36
CA PHE A 66 18.22 -5.37 -6.54
C PHE A 66 19.04 -6.12 -5.61
#